data_70bb1818a425ce19386cd426627cd047
#
_entry.id   70bb1818a425ce19386cd426627cd047
#
_cell.length_a   1.000
_cell.length_b   1.000
_cell.length_c   1.000
_cell.angle_alpha   90.00
_cell.angle_beta   90.00
_cell.angle_gamma   90.00
#
_symmetry.space_group_name_H-M   'P 1'
#
loop_
_entity.id
_entity.type
_entity.pdbx_description
1 polymer ?
#
loop_
_entity_poly.entity_id
_entity_poly.type
_entity_poly.pdbx_seq_one_letter_code
_entity_poly.pdbx_strand_id
1 'polypeptide(L)'
;GFFKSARPAFGLTIGKQWTPILGTDIQGMGYVNTTNSNTMIDATDVSLIGRMNLMNLFGSYEGVPRPFEIETVTGLGWLHHYAPGTDDTNDLSARVGLNFNFNLGDDAAWTFGIKPAMVFNLTGDYPTRKLGFNRKHANVEILMGFTYHFADADGNRHFQLVNAVDPMAVAAMNEEINDLRAEVAAKDVELVGL
;
A
#
# COMPACT_ATOMS: atom_id res chain seq x y z
N GLY A 1 -12.03 -16.14 27.13
CA GLY A 1 -11.77 -14.72 26.84
C GLY A 1 -11.15 -14.59 25.47
N PHE A 2 -11.26 -13.44 24.82
CA PHE A 2 -10.83 -13.15 23.44
C PHE A 2 -9.37 -13.61 23.15
N PHE A 3 -8.46 -13.38 24.07
CA PHE A 3 -7.06 -13.78 23.93
C PHE A 3 -6.77 -15.27 24.11
N LYS A 4 -7.74 -16.06 24.57
CA LYS A 4 -7.52 -17.49 24.81
C LYS A 4 -7.44 -18.31 23.51
N SER A 5 -7.92 -17.74 22.40
CA SER A 5 -7.92 -18.33 21.05
C SER A 5 -7.06 -17.54 20.08
N ALA A 6 -6.29 -16.55 20.57
CA ALA A 6 -5.39 -15.78 19.74
C ALA A 6 -4.21 -16.66 19.28
N ARG A 7 -3.92 -16.62 17.98
CA ARG A 7 -2.79 -17.32 17.36
C ARG A 7 -1.78 -16.32 16.86
N PRO A 8 -0.49 -16.52 17.14
CA PRO A 8 0.55 -15.70 16.55
C PRO A 8 0.55 -15.86 15.03
N ALA A 9 0.79 -14.77 14.32
CA ALA A 9 0.94 -14.77 12.87
C ALA A 9 2.11 -13.87 12.50
N PHE A 10 2.78 -14.19 11.41
CA PHE A 10 3.82 -13.38 10.82
C PHE A 10 3.65 -13.32 9.32
N GLY A 11 4.15 -12.29 8.68
CA GLY A 11 4.02 -12.16 7.25
C GLY A 11 4.96 -11.13 6.65
N LEU A 12 5.00 -11.17 5.33
CA LEU A 12 5.72 -10.24 4.50
C LEU A 12 4.74 -9.62 3.48
N THR A 13 4.88 -8.33 3.26
CA THR A 13 4.07 -7.60 2.29
C THR A 13 4.98 -6.85 1.33
N ILE A 14 4.72 -6.97 0.04
CA ILE A 14 5.35 -6.18 -1.01
C ILE A 14 4.24 -5.46 -1.75
N GLY A 15 4.37 -4.14 -1.88
CA GLY A 15 3.32 -3.33 -2.48
C GLY A 15 3.82 -2.22 -3.36
N LYS A 16 2.89 -1.67 -4.13
CA LYS A 16 3.11 -0.50 -4.96
C LYS A 16 2.02 0.53 -4.72
N GLN A 17 2.44 1.76 -4.51
CA GLN A 17 1.56 2.92 -4.52
C GLN A 17 1.45 3.43 -5.96
N TRP A 18 0.21 3.53 -6.46
CA TRP A 18 -0.07 3.95 -7.84
C TRP A 18 -0.39 5.44 -7.93
N THR A 19 -1.09 5.93 -6.91
CA THR A 19 -1.46 7.34 -6.74
C THR A 19 -1.31 7.69 -5.27
N PRO A 20 -1.36 8.96 -4.87
CA PRO A 20 -1.40 9.32 -3.45
C PRO A 20 -2.56 8.68 -2.66
N ILE A 21 -3.60 8.21 -3.35
CA ILE A 21 -4.80 7.64 -2.75
C ILE A 21 -4.79 6.11 -2.81
N LEU A 22 -4.35 5.51 -3.94
CA LEU A 22 -4.52 4.09 -4.24
C LEU A 22 -3.18 3.35 -4.28
N GLY A 23 -3.15 2.19 -3.67
CA GLY A 23 -2.04 1.24 -3.71
C GLY A 23 -2.52 -0.21 -3.77
N THR A 24 -1.62 -1.11 -4.11
CA THR A 24 -1.86 -2.56 -4.11
C THR A 24 -0.69 -3.29 -3.49
N ASP A 25 -0.99 -4.37 -2.76
CA ASP A 25 -0.01 -5.21 -2.08
C ASP A 25 -0.24 -6.68 -2.40
N ILE A 26 0.85 -7.43 -2.41
CA ILE A 26 0.85 -8.89 -2.28
C ILE A 26 1.37 -9.19 -0.88
N GLN A 27 0.59 -9.95 -0.11
CA GLN A 27 0.91 -10.32 1.26
C GLN A 27 0.96 -11.85 1.40
N GLY A 28 2.04 -12.34 1.98
CA GLY A 28 2.16 -13.72 2.45
C GLY A 28 2.12 -13.77 3.96
N MET A 29 1.27 -14.63 4.53
CA MET A 29 1.09 -14.82 5.98
C MET A 29 1.33 -16.25 6.37
N GLY A 30 1.94 -16.47 7.55
CA GLY A 30 2.03 -17.75 8.23
C GLY A 30 1.36 -17.67 9.60
N TYR A 31 0.49 -18.62 9.90
CA TYR A 31 -0.23 -18.73 11.17
C TYR A 31 0.41 -19.83 12.01
N VAL A 32 0.92 -19.45 13.18
CA VAL A 32 1.64 -20.37 14.07
C VAL A 32 0.64 -21.15 14.91
N ASN A 33 0.85 -22.45 14.96
CA ASN A 33 0.06 -23.33 15.84
C ASN A 33 0.52 -23.18 17.30
N THR A 34 -0.42 -22.85 18.16
CA THR A 34 -0.21 -22.82 19.62
C THR A 34 -0.73 -24.06 20.32
N THR A 35 -1.33 -24.99 19.59
CA THR A 35 -1.83 -26.27 20.07
C THR A 35 -0.91 -27.42 19.60
N ASN A 36 -0.97 -28.56 20.26
CA ASN A 36 -0.07 -29.71 20.14
C ASN A 36 -0.09 -30.40 18.73
N SER A 37 -0.02 -29.63 17.65
CA SER A 37 0.10 -30.21 16.31
C SER A 37 1.58 -30.46 15.96
N ASN A 38 1.81 -31.41 15.05
CA ASN A 38 3.15 -31.80 14.62
C ASN A 38 3.83 -30.78 13.70
N THR A 39 3.14 -29.71 13.34
CA THR A 39 3.63 -28.64 12.45
C THR A 39 3.65 -27.30 13.18
N MET A 40 4.73 -26.55 13.00
CA MET A 40 4.88 -25.22 13.59
C MET A 40 3.94 -24.18 12.94
N ILE A 41 3.55 -24.40 11.69
CA ILE A 41 2.64 -23.54 10.93
C ILE A 41 1.38 -24.33 10.62
N ASP A 42 0.22 -23.81 11.00
CA ASP A 42 -1.10 -24.42 10.76
C ASP A 42 -1.69 -24.04 9.40
N ALA A 43 -1.42 -22.82 8.98
CA ALA A 43 -1.95 -22.31 7.72
C ALA A 43 -1.03 -21.25 7.13
N THR A 44 -1.11 -21.11 5.82
CA THR A 44 -0.51 -20.00 5.08
C THR A 44 -1.57 -19.32 4.23
N ASP A 45 -1.48 -18.00 4.10
CA ASP A 45 -2.36 -17.20 3.25
C ASP A 45 -1.53 -16.34 2.30
N VAL A 46 -1.90 -16.33 1.03
CA VAL A 46 -1.33 -15.42 0.03
C VAL A 46 -2.45 -14.56 -0.53
N SER A 47 -2.37 -13.26 -0.27
CA SER A 47 -3.44 -12.32 -0.58
C SER A 47 -3.00 -11.20 -1.50
N LEU A 48 -3.89 -10.81 -2.42
CA LEU A 48 -3.81 -9.55 -3.17
C LEU A 48 -4.71 -8.54 -2.46
N ILE A 49 -4.15 -7.41 -2.08
CA ILE A 49 -4.78 -6.38 -1.26
C ILE A 49 -4.77 -5.05 -2.00
N GLY A 50 -5.94 -4.41 -2.08
CA GLY A 50 -6.08 -3.01 -2.47
C GLY A 50 -6.08 -2.13 -1.24
N ARG A 51 -5.36 -1.01 -1.29
CA ARG A 51 -5.30 0.02 -0.24
C ARG A 51 -5.83 1.34 -0.77
N MET A 52 -6.56 2.06 0.08
CA MET A 52 -7.04 3.40 -0.24
C MET A 52 -6.80 4.33 0.97
N ASN A 53 -5.99 5.36 0.78
CA ASN A 53 -5.69 6.37 1.79
C ASN A 53 -6.88 7.32 1.96
N LEU A 54 -7.56 7.20 3.10
CA LEU A 54 -8.75 7.99 3.41
C LEU A 54 -8.42 9.45 3.69
N MET A 55 -7.26 9.71 4.28
CA MET A 55 -6.83 11.08 4.59
C MET A 55 -6.58 11.87 3.29
N ASN A 56 -5.97 11.24 2.29
CA ASN A 56 -5.73 11.86 0.98
C ASN A 56 -7.00 11.92 0.12
N LEU A 57 -7.92 10.96 0.29
CA LEU A 57 -9.20 10.96 -0.42
C LEU A 57 -10.08 12.14 0.01
N PHE A 58 -10.18 12.39 1.33
CA PHE A 58 -11.09 13.40 1.87
C PHE A 58 -10.40 14.74 2.14
N GLY A 59 -9.10 14.75 2.41
CA GLY A 59 -8.32 15.92 2.82
C GLY A 59 -7.35 16.46 1.76
N SER A 60 -7.34 15.89 0.56
CA SER A 60 -6.37 16.13 -0.51
C SER A 60 -4.93 15.79 -0.11
N TYR A 61 -4.08 15.48 -1.08
CA TYR A 61 -2.66 15.22 -0.85
C TYR A 61 -1.86 16.53 -0.94
N GLU A 62 -1.00 16.79 0.03
CA GLU A 62 -0.26 18.06 0.15
C GLU A 62 1.17 18.01 -0.43
N GLY A 63 1.52 16.93 -1.15
CA GLY A 63 2.85 16.73 -1.74
C GLY A 63 3.84 16.01 -0.84
N VAL A 64 3.49 15.82 0.43
CA VAL A 64 4.27 15.04 1.41
C VAL A 64 3.33 14.13 2.21
N PRO A 65 3.79 12.93 2.64
CA PRO A 65 3.01 12.09 3.54
C PRO A 65 2.79 12.77 4.89
N ARG A 66 1.59 12.60 5.43
CA ARG A 66 1.30 13.09 6.78
C ARG A 66 2.00 12.21 7.83
N PRO A 67 2.32 12.74 9.02
CA PRO A 67 2.88 11.93 10.10
C PRO A 67 1.98 10.76 10.52
N PHE A 68 0.66 10.93 10.36
CA PHE A 68 -0.34 9.90 10.60
C PHE A 68 -1.31 9.81 9.42
N GLU A 69 -1.57 8.58 8.97
CA GLU A 69 -2.50 8.31 7.88
C GLU A 69 -3.37 7.10 8.17
N ILE A 70 -4.61 7.12 7.67
CA ILE A 70 -5.56 6.02 7.77
C ILE A 70 -5.85 5.52 6.36
N GLU A 71 -5.65 4.23 6.14
CA GLU A 71 -6.02 3.56 4.90
C GLU A 71 -7.11 2.53 5.17
N THR A 72 -8.04 2.36 4.25
CA THR A 72 -8.86 1.16 4.18
C THR A 72 -8.18 0.12 3.30
N VAL A 73 -8.36 -1.13 3.66
CA VAL A 73 -7.81 -2.27 2.92
C VAL A 73 -8.90 -3.27 2.62
N THR A 74 -8.86 -3.81 1.40
CA THR A 74 -9.68 -4.94 0.98
C THR A 74 -8.85 -5.88 0.13
N GLY A 75 -9.07 -7.18 0.27
CA GLY A 75 -8.26 -8.16 -0.45
C GLY A 75 -8.94 -9.50 -0.58
N LEU A 76 -8.42 -10.27 -1.53
CA LEU A 76 -8.74 -11.68 -1.74
C LEU A 76 -7.47 -12.50 -1.63
N GLY A 77 -7.55 -13.66 -1.02
CA GLY A 77 -6.41 -14.52 -0.77
C GLY A 77 -6.73 -16.01 -0.95
N TRP A 78 -5.66 -16.76 -1.03
CA TRP A 78 -5.66 -18.21 -1.01
C TRP A 78 -5.09 -18.65 0.32
N LEU A 79 -5.94 -19.31 1.11
CA LEU A 79 -5.66 -19.82 2.44
C LEU A 79 -5.46 -21.34 2.35
N HIS A 80 -4.27 -21.81 2.70
CA HIS A 80 -3.92 -23.20 2.74
C HIS A 80 -3.76 -23.65 4.17
N HIS A 81 -4.53 -24.68 4.57
CA HIS A 81 -4.45 -25.30 5.89
C HIS A 81 -3.68 -26.61 5.82
N TYR A 82 -2.70 -26.74 6.69
CA TYR A 82 -1.93 -27.97 6.89
C TYR A 82 -2.64 -28.84 7.92
N ALA A 83 -3.11 -30.02 7.54
CA ALA A 83 -3.87 -30.91 8.42
C ALA A 83 -3.09 -32.22 8.67
N PRO A 84 -2.30 -32.31 9.77
CA PRO A 84 -1.52 -33.52 10.07
C PRO A 84 -2.42 -34.73 10.23
N GLY A 85 -2.24 -35.74 9.38
CA GLY A 85 -2.99 -37.00 9.41
C GLY A 85 -4.34 -37.01 8.69
N THR A 86 -4.68 -35.87 8.00
CA THR A 86 -5.81 -35.72 7.08
C THR A 86 -5.34 -35.01 5.83
N ASP A 87 -6.21 -34.88 4.82
CA ASP A 87 -5.87 -34.11 3.61
C ASP A 87 -5.80 -32.62 3.91
N ASP A 88 -4.80 -31.94 3.36
CA ASP A 88 -4.68 -30.50 3.40
C ASP A 88 -5.87 -29.83 2.69
N THR A 89 -6.29 -28.67 3.16
CA THR A 89 -7.42 -27.94 2.58
C THR A 89 -7.00 -26.59 2.02
N ASN A 90 -7.67 -26.20 0.95
CA ASN A 90 -7.47 -24.92 0.29
C ASN A 90 -8.78 -24.14 0.29
N ASP A 91 -8.72 -22.91 0.75
CA ASP A 91 -9.87 -22.02 0.87
C ASP A 91 -9.59 -20.68 0.20
N LEU A 92 -10.65 -20.03 -0.26
CA LEU A 92 -10.59 -18.64 -0.67
C LEU A 92 -10.84 -17.76 0.54
N SER A 93 -9.95 -16.81 0.80
CA SER A 93 -10.11 -15.82 1.85
C SER A 93 -10.50 -14.45 1.29
N ALA A 94 -11.20 -13.66 2.10
CA ALA A 94 -11.40 -12.24 1.85
C ALA A 94 -11.03 -11.45 3.10
N ARG A 95 -10.40 -10.30 2.90
CA ARG A 95 -9.94 -9.41 3.97
C ARG A 95 -10.54 -8.02 3.80
N VAL A 96 -11.01 -7.45 4.91
CA VAL A 96 -11.43 -6.05 4.99
C VAL A 96 -10.90 -5.47 6.29
N GLY A 97 -10.27 -4.31 6.24
CA GLY A 97 -9.66 -3.72 7.43
C GLY A 97 -9.26 -2.27 7.26
N LEU A 98 -8.53 -1.81 8.25
CA LEU A 98 -7.92 -0.49 8.30
C LEU A 98 -6.42 -0.63 8.58
N ASN A 99 -5.64 0.29 8.03
CA ASN A 99 -4.25 0.50 8.43
C ASN A 99 -4.15 1.87 9.09
N PHE A 100 -3.62 1.89 10.30
CA PHE A 100 -3.22 3.10 11.00
C PHE A 100 -1.71 3.22 10.86
N ASN A 101 -1.28 4.12 9.99
CA ASN A 101 0.10 4.30 9.58
C ASN A 101 0.72 5.52 10.25
N PHE A 102 1.86 5.32 10.89
CA PHE A 102 2.68 6.36 11.51
C PHE A 102 3.95 6.49 10.69
N ASN A 103 4.05 7.55 9.90
CA ASN A 103 5.21 7.83 9.06
C ASN A 103 6.34 8.40 9.90
N LEU A 104 7.53 7.85 9.74
CA LEU A 104 8.70 8.13 10.58
C LEU A 104 9.77 8.84 9.74
N GLY A 105 10.31 9.92 10.30
CA GLY A 105 11.32 10.76 9.65
C GLY A 105 10.73 11.73 8.64
N ASP A 106 11.50 12.72 8.25
CA ASP A 106 11.05 13.83 7.40
C ASP A 106 10.75 13.38 5.96
N ASP A 107 11.43 12.33 5.48
CA ASP A 107 11.24 11.75 4.16
C ASP A 107 10.29 10.55 4.13
N ALA A 108 9.65 10.22 5.28
CA ALA A 108 8.74 9.11 5.45
C ALA A 108 9.28 7.78 4.88
N ALA A 109 10.59 7.54 5.00
CA ALA A 109 11.25 6.31 4.52
C ALA A 109 10.72 5.06 5.23
N TRP A 110 10.29 5.22 6.48
CA TRP A 110 9.73 4.16 7.30
C TRP A 110 8.34 4.50 7.79
N THR A 111 7.47 3.51 7.82
CA THR A 111 6.13 3.60 8.42
C THR A 111 5.96 2.49 9.43
N PHE A 112 5.54 2.82 10.65
CA PHE A 112 5.01 1.86 11.59
C PHE A 112 3.50 1.75 11.41
N GLY A 113 2.98 0.54 11.26
CA GLY A 113 1.56 0.28 11.01
C GLY A 113 0.92 -0.60 12.07
N ILE A 114 -0.32 -0.25 12.46
CA ILE A 114 -1.24 -1.11 13.22
C ILE A 114 -2.41 -1.40 12.28
N LYS A 115 -2.65 -2.70 12.00
CA LYS A 115 -3.50 -3.15 10.90
C LYS A 115 -4.57 -4.13 11.39
N PRO A 116 -5.66 -3.63 12.01
CA PRO A 116 -6.81 -4.46 12.32
C PRO A 116 -7.57 -4.84 11.05
N ALA A 117 -7.94 -6.12 10.94
CA ALA A 117 -8.71 -6.63 9.81
C ALA A 117 -9.66 -7.75 10.24
N MET A 118 -10.71 -7.92 9.46
CA MET A 118 -11.56 -9.10 9.47
C MET A 118 -11.20 -9.95 8.25
N VAL A 119 -10.90 -11.22 8.51
CA VAL A 119 -10.57 -12.20 7.46
C VAL A 119 -11.68 -13.24 7.43
N PHE A 120 -12.30 -13.39 6.27
CA PHE A 120 -13.42 -14.31 6.03
C PHE A 120 -12.93 -15.50 5.22
N ASN A 121 -13.27 -16.72 5.63
CA ASN A 121 -13.20 -17.87 4.74
C ASN A 121 -14.46 -17.85 3.85
N LEU A 122 -14.26 -17.73 2.54
CA LEU A 122 -15.34 -17.64 1.56
C LEU A 122 -15.79 -19.02 1.06
N THR A 123 -15.00 -20.06 1.23
CA THR A 123 -15.27 -21.39 0.63
C THR A 123 -16.35 -22.15 1.38
N GLY A 124 -16.59 -21.82 2.65
CA GLY A 124 -17.60 -22.47 3.50
C GLY A 124 -17.22 -23.90 3.90
N ASP A 125 -18.10 -24.53 4.68
CA ASP A 125 -17.85 -25.84 5.26
C ASP A 125 -17.95 -26.99 4.24
N TYR A 126 -17.06 -27.96 4.38
CA TYR A 126 -17.16 -29.23 3.67
C TYR A 126 -18.39 -30.02 4.18
N PRO A 127 -19.19 -30.71 3.34
CA PRO A 127 -18.94 -31.02 1.93
C PRO A 127 -19.56 -30.04 0.93
N THR A 128 -20.37 -29.09 1.37
CA THR A 128 -21.21 -28.26 0.49
C THR A 128 -20.49 -27.11 -0.21
N ARG A 129 -19.34 -26.66 0.32
CA ARG A 129 -18.43 -25.62 -0.25
C ARG A 129 -19.13 -24.53 -1.08
N LYS A 130 -20.07 -23.82 -0.45
CA LYS A 130 -20.75 -22.69 -1.11
C LYS A 130 -19.96 -21.41 -0.83
N LEU A 131 -19.54 -20.75 -1.88
CA LEU A 131 -18.92 -19.42 -1.79
C LEU A 131 -19.90 -18.43 -1.16
N GLY A 132 -19.45 -17.76 -0.10
CA GLY A 132 -20.25 -16.75 0.57
C GLY A 132 -19.59 -16.15 1.80
N PHE A 133 -20.05 -14.96 2.17
CA PHE A 133 -19.62 -14.31 3.40
C PHE A 133 -20.37 -14.90 4.59
N ASN A 134 -19.69 -15.71 5.38
CA ASN A 134 -20.26 -16.26 6.60
C ASN A 134 -19.57 -15.63 7.83
N ARG A 135 -20.33 -14.88 8.64
CA ARG A 135 -19.80 -14.25 9.85
C ARG A 135 -19.31 -15.25 10.91
N LYS A 136 -19.79 -16.50 10.87
CA LYS A 136 -19.33 -17.55 11.80
C LYS A 136 -17.91 -18.02 11.49
N HIS A 137 -17.41 -17.77 10.28
CA HIS A 137 -16.08 -18.10 9.80
C HIS A 137 -15.21 -16.84 9.60
N ALA A 138 -15.53 -15.78 10.30
CA ALA A 138 -14.72 -14.56 10.31
C ALA A 138 -13.73 -14.59 11.47
N ASN A 139 -12.47 -14.34 11.16
CA ASN A 139 -11.40 -14.15 12.13
C ASN A 139 -11.07 -12.66 12.23
N VAL A 140 -10.84 -12.18 13.45
CA VAL A 140 -10.28 -10.85 13.68
C VAL A 140 -8.77 -10.98 13.77
N GLU A 141 -8.08 -10.20 12.96
CA GLU A 141 -6.63 -10.15 12.92
C GLU A 141 -6.16 -8.73 13.29
N ILE A 142 -5.10 -8.64 14.08
CA ILE A 142 -4.43 -7.38 14.38
C ILE A 142 -2.95 -7.60 14.10
N LEU A 143 -2.45 -6.97 13.06
CA LEU A 143 -1.03 -7.01 12.70
C LEU A 143 -0.36 -5.70 13.10
N MET A 144 0.92 -5.80 13.44
CA MET A 144 1.81 -4.67 13.65
C MET A 144 3.08 -4.90 12.84
N GLY A 145 3.61 -3.86 12.25
CA GLY A 145 4.81 -4.03 11.43
C GLY A 145 5.42 -2.73 10.95
N PHE A 146 6.57 -2.87 10.33
CA PHE A 146 7.29 -1.77 9.70
C PHE A 146 7.24 -1.93 8.18
N THR A 147 7.05 -0.83 7.50
CA THR A 147 7.12 -0.74 6.04
C THR A 147 8.29 0.17 5.68
N TYR A 148 9.13 -0.25 4.77
CA TYR A 148 10.18 0.57 4.16
C TYR A 148 9.73 1.01 2.77
N HIS A 149 9.80 2.30 2.50
CA HIS A 149 9.49 2.90 1.21
C HIS A 149 10.76 3.05 0.39
N PHE A 150 10.87 2.28 -0.68
CA PHE A 150 11.98 2.40 -1.63
C PHE A 150 11.83 3.72 -2.40
N ALA A 151 12.96 4.39 -2.64
CA ALA A 151 12.98 5.54 -3.52
C ALA A 151 12.79 5.10 -4.99
N ASP A 152 12.20 5.99 -5.79
CA ASP A 152 12.15 5.85 -7.23
C ASP A 152 13.52 6.19 -7.88
N ALA A 153 13.57 6.21 -9.22
CA ALA A 153 14.79 6.52 -9.95
C ALA A 153 15.31 7.95 -9.71
N ASP A 154 14.44 8.86 -9.31
CA ASP A 154 14.76 10.26 -9.02
C ASP A 154 15.06 10.50 -7.54
N GLY A 155 15.07 9.45 -6.73
CA GLY A 155 15.35 9.49 -5.30
C GLY A 155 14.15 9.82 -4.41
N ASN A 156 12.94 9.93 -4.98
CA ASN A 156 11.73 10.26 -4.23
C ASN A 156 11.07 9.01 -3.63
N ARG A 157 10.58 9.09 -2.41
CA ARG A 157 9.84 8.02 -1.73
C ARG A 157 8.34 8.23 -1.71
N HIS A 158 7.89 9.39 -2.14
CA HIS A 158 6.47 9.78 -2.16
C HIS A 158 6.18 10.62 -3.41
N PHE A 159 4.89 10.75 -3.73
CA PHE A 159 4.45 11.57 -4.84
C PHE A 159 4.74 13.04 -4.56
N GLN A 160 5.23 13.75 -5.57
CA GLN A 160 5.41 15.19 -5.51
C GLN A 160 4.26 15.89 -6.21
N LEU A 161 3.86 17.04 -5.68
CA LEU A 161 2.95 17.91 -6.40
C LEU A 161 3.73 18.62 -7.51
N VAL A 162 3.36 18.35 -8.75
CA VAL A 162 3.81 19.17 -9.87
C VAL A 162 2.97 20.44 -9.81
N ASN A 163 3.57 21.54 -9.41
CA ASN A 163 2.95 22.85 -9.58
C ASN A 163 2.72 23.04 -11.09
N ALA A 164 1.45 23.19 -11.49
CA ALA A 164 1.15 23.63 -12.83
C ALA A 164 1.91 24.94 -13.05
N VAL A 165 2.82 24.94 -14.02
CA VAL A 165 3.61 26.13 -14.33
C VAL A 165 2.61 27.25 -14.64
N ASP A 166 2.70 28.36 -13.92
CA ASP A 166 1.82 29.50 -14.12
C ASP A 166 1.92 29.92 -15.60
N PRO A 167 0.82 29.87 -16.38
CA PRO A 167 0.86 30.24 -17.79
C PRO A 167 1.39 31.67 -18.00
N MET A 168 1.19 32.58 -17.04
CA MET A 168 1.71 33.95 -17.08
C MET A 168 3.23 33.97 -16.90
N ALA A 169 3.78 33.14 -15.99
CA ALA A 169 5.22 33.03 -15.81
C ALA A 169 5.91 32.41 -17.06
N VAL A 170 5.27 31.45 -17.71
CA VAL A 170 5.77 30.90 -18.99
C VAL A 170 5.73 31.93 -20.10
N ALA A 171 4.66 32.73 -20.18
CA ALA A 171 4.54 33.79 -21.18
C ALA A 171 5.63 34.86 -20.97
N ALA A 172 5.87 35.28 -19.73
CA ALA A 172 6.92 36.25 -19.39
C ALA A 172 8.33 35.74 -19.73
N MET A 173 8.63 34.46 -19.40
CA MET A 173 9.92 33.84 -19.79
C MET A 173 10.08 33.72 -21.29
N ASN A 174 9.01 33.38 -22.04
CA ASN A 174 9.06 33.31 -23.50
C ASN A 174 9.27 34.73 -24.11
N GLU A 175 8.70 35.76 -23.57
CA GLU A 175 8.93 37.15 -23.98
C GLU A 175 10.40 37.55 -23.78
N GLU A 176 10.97 37.29 -22.59
CA GLU A 176 12.38 37.51 -22.29
C GLU A 176 13.32 36.71 -23.23
N ILE A 177 13.02 35.47 -23.51
CA ILE A 177 13.78 34.64 -24.48
C ILE A 177 13.73 35.26 -25.89
N ASN A 178 12.58 35.81 -26.32
CA ASN A 178 12.47 36.39 -27.63
C ASN A 178 13.21 37.75 -27.70
N ASP A 179 13.20 38.54 -26.64
CA ASP A 179 13.97 39.78 -26.55
C ASP A 179 15.47 39.54 -26.59
N LEU A 180 15.95 38.54 -25.82
CA LEU A 180 17.36 38.13 -25.87
C LEU A 180 17.80 37.61 -27.23
N ARG A 181 16.94 36.88 -27.95
CA ARG A 181 17.20 36.42 -29.32
C ARG A 181 17.30 37.60 -30.29
N ALA A 182 16.43 38.63 -30.15
CA ALA A 182 16.47 39.81 -30.97
C ALA A 182 17.76 40.64 -30.72
N GLU A 183 18.17 40.75 -29.45
CA GLU A 183 19.44 41.42 -29.08
C GLU A 183 20.67 40.67 -29.66
N VAL A 184 20.70 39.33 -29.55
CA VAL A 184 21.77 38.54 -30.15
C VAL A 184 21.82 38.75 -31.66
N ALA A 185 20.67 38.69 -32.36
CA ALA A 185 20.62 38.90 -33.80
C ALA A 185 21.09 40.31 -34.20
N ALA A 186 20.77 41.34 -33.42
CA ALA A 186 21.23 42.69 -33.66
C ALA A 186 22.77 42.81 -33.51
N LYS A 187 23.34 42.16 -32.47
CA LYS A 187 24.79 42.16 -32.25
C LYS A 187 25.54 41.36 -33.33
N ASP A 188 24.96 40.26 -33.81
CA ASP A 188 25.55 39.49 -34.93
C ASP A 188 25.62 40.30 -36.22
N VAL A 189 24.60 41.11 -36.50
CA VAL A 189 24.61 42.03 -37.66
C VAL A 189 25.66 43.12 -37.48
N GLU A 190 25.85 43.66 -36.30
CA GLU A 190 26.89 44.67 -35.99
C GLU A 190 28.30 44.08 -36.17
N LEU A 191 28.51 42.81 -35.73
CA LEU A 191 29.79 42.09 -35.87
C LEU A 191 30.14 41.78 -37.32
N VAL A 192 29.15 41.51 -38.18
CA VAL A 192 29.38 41.23 -39.60
C VAL A 192 29.62 42.51 -40.42
N GLY A 193 29.22 43.67 -39.88
CA GLY A 193 29.41 44.98 -40.50
C GLY A 193 30.73 45.68 -40.19
N LEU A 194 31.56 45.08 -39.32
CA LEU A 194 32.92 45.47 -38.97
C LEU A 194 33.96 44.67 -39.77
#